data_c22839fa6c3c5110687fc000d8e6f591
#
_entry.id   c22839fa6c3c5110687fc000d8e6f591
#
_cell.length_a   1.000
_cell.length_b   1.000
_cell.length_c   1.000
_cell.angle_alpha   90.00
_cell.angle_beta   90.00
_cell.angle_gamma   90.00
#
_symmetry.space_group_name_H-M   'P 1'
#
loop_
_entity.id
_entity.type
_entity.pdbx_description
1 polymer ?
#
loop_
_entity_poly.entity_id
_entity_poly.type
_entity_poly.pdbx_seq_one_letter_code
_entity_poly.pdbx_strand_id
1 'polypeptide(L)'
;MTTTTTAGRSASAEPGSPVQVSAGRVQALPQGSFHLLDVRSAGEYRTCHIPGAVNVPLDQIGRFREQLRQADKPVVVVCEAGSRATQACKQLLTSGMDVKVLSGGMVAWQQAEGDVERGEPIWALERQVRLVAGSLVLAGILGSTLVPKTKWLSAAVGTGLTFAAVTNTCMMGNVLMKLPYNRGSDADVEQAVKTLVA
;
A
#
# COMPACT_ATOMS: atom_id res chain seq x y z
N MET A 1 -14.64 -13.69 -46.41
CA MET A 1 -13.64 -13.14 -45.45
C MET A 1 -14.36 -12.21 -44.48
N THR A 2 -14.76 -12.72 -43.34
CA THR A 2 -15.54 -12.00 -42.33
C THR A 2 -14.62 -11.70 -41.17
N THR A 3 -14.24 -10.43 -41.03
CA THR A 3 -13.43 -9.94 -39.89
C THR A 3 -14.34 -9.73 -38.67
N THR A 4 -14.21 -10.62 -37.69
CA THR A 4 -14.91 -10.50 -36.41
C THR A 4 -14.16 -9.49 -35.53
N THR A 5 -14.70 -8.29 -35.41
CA THR A 5 -14.25 -7.27 -34.47
C THR A 5 -14.66 -7.71 -33.07
N THR A 6 -13.70 -8.16 -32.25
CA THR A 6 -13.92 -8.44 -30.83
C THR A 6 -14.01 -7.13 -30.07
N ALA A 7 -15.22 -6.64 -29.86
CA ALA A 7 -15.50 -5.52 -28.97
C ALA A 7 -15.11 -5.91 -27.54
N GLY A 8 -14.17 -5.18 -26.94
CA GLY A 8 -13.73 -5.35 -25.56
C GLY A 8 -14.92 -5.21 -24.60
N ARG A 9 -15.19 -6.28 -23.88
CA ARG A 9 -16.18 -6.35 -22.81
C ARG A 9 -15.79 -5.36 -21.72
N SER A 10 -16.45 -4.24 -21.63
CA SER A 10 -16.41 -3.40 -20.42
C SER A 10 -17.02 -4.22 -19.29
N ALA A 11 -16.19 -4.57 -18.31
CA ALA A 11 -16.66 -5.20 -17.08
C ALA A 11 -17.67 -4.27 -16.42
N SER A 12 -18.93 -4.71 -16.35
CA SER A 12 -20.00 -4.04 -15.63
C SER A 12 -19.59 -3.93 -14.16
N ALA A 13 -19.28 -2.71 -13.71
CA ALA A 13 -18.98 -2.42 -12.31
C ALA A 13 -20.22 -2.73 -11.47
N GLU A 14 -20.07 -3.55 -10.45
CA GLU A 14 -21.07 -3.74 -9.41
C GLU A 14 -21.42 -2.40 -8.78
N PRO A 15 -22.69 -2.09 -8.45
CA PRO A 15 -23.05 -0.84 -7.80
C PRO A 15 -22.34 -0.74 -6.44
N GLY A 16 -21.46 0.26 -6.29
CA GLY A 16 -20.64 0.47 -5.10
C GLY A 16 -19.17 0.03 -5.21
N SER A 17 -18.75 -0.59 -6.32
CA SER A 17 -17.34 -0.88 -6.57
C SER A 17 -16.61 0.36 -7.10
N PRO A 18 -15.41 0.68 -6.59
CA PRO A 18 -14.63 1.81 -7.10
C PRO A 18 -14.30 1.62 -8.58
N VAL A 19 -14.42 2.69 -9.34
CA VAL A 19 -14.03 2.72 -10.76
C VAL A 19 -12.54 2.43 -10.88
N GLN A 20 -12.19 1.52 -11.79
CA GLN A 20 -10.80 1.18 -12.07
C GLN A 20 -10.30 1.90 -13.31
N VAL A 21 -9.06 2.36 -13.26
CA VAL A 21 -8.37 3.01 -14.39
C VAL A 21 -7.03 2.31 -14.65
N SER A 22 -6.71 2.00 -15.89
CA SER A 22 -5.44 1.36 -16.25
C SER A 22 -4.27 2.36 -16.20
N ALA A 23 -3.05 1.86 -16.01
CA ALA A 23 -1.84 2.66 -16.01
C ALA A 23 -1.68 3.49 -17.29
N GLY A 24 -1.83 2.87 -18.46
CA GLY A 24 -1.71 3.58 -19.73
C GLY A 24 -2.77 4.68 -19.93
N ARG A 25 -3.97 4.52 -19.35
CA ARG A 25 -4.97 5.59 -19.39
C ARG A 25 -4.59 6.75 -18.47
N VAL A 26 -4.03 6.49 -17.28
CA VAL A 26 -3.56 7.55 -16.37
C VAL A 26 -2.39 8.31 -16.98
N GLN A 27 -1.43 7.61 -17.62
CA GLN A 27 -0.30 8.23 -18.34
C GLN A 27 -0.74 9.13 -19.50
N ALA A 28 -1.86 8.79 -20.14
CA ALA A 28 -2.42 9.59 -21.24
C ALA A 28 -3.22 10.82 -20.77
N LEU A 29 -3.50 10.97 -19.47
CA LEU A 29 -4.18 12.16 -18.96
C LEU A 29 -3.23 13.34 -18.86
N PRO A 30 -3.72 14.57 -19.08
CA PRO A 30 -2.90 15.76 -18.91
C PRO A 30 -2.35 15.84 -17.46
N GLN A 31 -1.06 16.17 -17.34
CA GLN A 31 -0.48 16.41 -16.03
C GLN A 31 -1.24 17.50 -15.28
N GLY A 32 -1.48 17.28 -13.99
CA GLY A 32 -2.22 18.22 -13.15
C GLY A 32 -3.75 18.18 -13.31
N SER A 33 -4.32 17.30 -14.15
CA SER A 33 -5.78 17.12 -14.27
C SER A 33 -6.37 16.18 -13.21
N PHE A 34 -5.55 15.55 -12.41
CA PHE A 34 -5.91 14.63 -11.33
C PHE A 34 -4.85 14.65 -10.24
N HIS A 35 -5.19 14.14 -9.07
CA HIS A 35 -4.26 13.89 -7.98
C HIS A 35 -3.92 12.40 -7.89
N LEU A 36 -2.69 12.08 -7.55
CA LEU A 36 -2.24 10.71 -7.25
C LEU A 36 -2.11 10.55 -5.73
N LEU A 37 -2.85 9.60 -5.17
CA LEU A 37 -2.84 9.28 -3.74
C LEU A 37 -2.28 7.89 -3.52
N ASP A 38 -1.03 7.80 -3.04
CA ASP A 38 -0.40 6.52 -2.70
C ASP A 38 -0.75 6.11 -1.27
N VAL A 39 -1.45 4.99 -1.11
CA VAL A 39 -1.90 4.48 0.18
C VAL A 39 -1.03 3.36 0.74
N ARG A 40 0.18 3.21 0.19
CA ARG A 40 1.19 2.30 0.73
C ARG A 40 1.82 2.88 2.00
N SER A 41 2.62 2.08 2.68
CA SER A 41 3.43 2.57 3.80
C SER A 41 4.41 3.67 3.33
N ALA A 42 4.78 4.57 4.24
CA ALA A 42 5.77 5.59 3.97
C ALA A 42 7.12 5.01 3.51
N GLY A 43 7.47 3.80 3.98
CA GLY A 43 8.67 3.09 3.55
C GLY A 43 8.61 2.63 2.10
N GLU A 44 7.48 2.05 1.66
CA GLU A 44 7.26 1.66 0.26
C GLU A 44 7.29 2.88 -0.66
N TYR A 45 6.60 3.95 -0.28
CA TYR A 45 6.55 5.21 -1.02
C TYR A 45 7.95 5.82 -1.19
N ARG A 46 8.72 5.95 -0.10
CA ARG A 46 10.09 6.49 -0.16
C ARG A 46 11.03 5.66 -1.04
N THR A 47 10.83 4.36 -1.10
CA THR A 47 11.65 3.48 -1.96
C THR A 47 11.38 3.70 -3.44
N CYS A 48 10.11 3.81 -3.81
CA CYS A 48 9.70 4.01 -5.21
C CYS A 48 8.25 4.49 -5.25
N HIS A 49 7.96 5.57 -5.96
CA HIS A 49 6.60 6.08 -6.15
C HIS A 49 6.43 6.75 -7.52
N ILE A 50 5.18 7.01 -7.91
CA ILE A 50 4.86 7.75 -9.14
C ILE A 50 5.16 9.24 -8.89
N PRO A 51 5.85 9.94 -9.80
CA PRO A 51 6.12 11.37 -9.67
C PRO A 51 4.86 12.18 -9.40
N GLY A 52 4.93 13.08 -8.43
CA GLY A 52 3.79 13.91 -8.03
C GLY A 52 2.71 13.19 -7.20
N ALA A 53 2.89 11.91 -6.87
CA ALA A 53 2.00 11.24 -5.95
C ALA A 53 2.20 11.74 -4.51
N VAL A 54 1.11 11.78 -3.77
CA VAL A 54 1.08 12.17 -2.35
C VAL A 54 0.84 10.91 -1.51
N ASN A 55 1.63 10.71 -0.45
CA ASN A 55 1.50 9.51 0.39
C ASN A 55 0.62 9.76 1.62
N VAL A 56 -0.48 9.04 1.68
CA VAL A 56 -1.32 8.91 2.90
C VAL A 56 -1.58 7.44 3.12
N PRO A 57 -0.89 6.79 4.06
CA PRO A 57 -1.07 5.37 4.35
C PRO A 57 -2.52 4.99 4.64
N LEU A 58 -2.94 3.79 4.19
CA LEU A 58 -4.32 3.31 4.29
C LEU A 58 -4.92 3.44 5.69
N ASP A 59 -4.13 3.17 6.73
CA ASP A 59 -4.55 3.26 8.13
C ASP A 59 -4.81 4.70 8.59
N GLN A 60 -4.34 5.70 7.85
CA GLN A 60 -4.55 7.12 8.14
C GLN A 60 -5.65 7.76 7.31
N ILE A 61 -6.14 7.11 6.26
CA ILE A 61 -7.20 7.64 5.37
C ILE A 61 -8.41 8.10 6.18
N GLY A 62 -8.85 7.32 7.17
CA GLY A 62 -10.00 7.67 8.00
C GLY A 62 -9.81 8.97 8.78
N ARG A 63 -8.59 9.26 9.24
CA ARG A 63 -8.24 10.47 10.01
C ARG A 63 -8.27 11.73 9.13
N PHE A 64 -7.78 11.63 7.89
CA PHE A 64 -7.65 12.76 6.97
C PHE A 64 -8.78 12.86 5.94
N ARG A 65 -9.82 12.04 6.07
CA ARG A 65 -10.90 11.93 5.07
C ARG A 65 -11.58 13.26 4.75
N GLU A 66 -11.89 14.07 5.76
CA GLU A 66 -12.55 15.36 5.55
C GLU A 66 -11.66 16.40 4.88
N GLN A 67 -10.36 16.34 5.13
CA GLN A 67 -9.39 17.20 4.43
C GLN A 67 -9.22 16.73 2.98
N LEU A 68 -9.06 15.42 2.74
CA LEU A 68 -8.96 14.85 1.40
C LEU A 68 -10.19 15.16 0.54
N ARG A 69 -11.38 15.27 1.15
CA ARG A 69 -12.61 15.65 0.46
C ARG A 69 -12.56 17.04 -0.19
N GLN A 70 -11.63 17.89 0.24
CA GLN A 70 -11.46 19.24 -0.32
C GLN A 70 -10.63 19.23 -1.61
N ALA A 71 -10.17 18.06 -2.08
CA ALA A 71 -9.46 17.95 -3.34
C ALA A 71 -10.29 18.53 -4.50
N ASP A 72 -9.67 19.41 -5.27
CA ASP A 72 -10.30 20.14 -6.37
C ASP A 72 -10.41 19.30 -7.67
N LYS A 73 -9.69 18.16 -7.72
CA LYS A 73 -9.58 17.29 -8.90
C LYS A 73 -9.90 15.84 -8.54
N PRO A 74 -10.25 15.01 -9.54
CA PRO A 74 -10.37 13.56 -9.34
C PRO A 74 -9.11 12.96 -8.75
N VAL A 75 -9.25 11.99 -7.84
CA VAL A 75 -8.14 11.33 -7.16
C VAL A 75 -7.96 9.91 -7.69
N VAL A 76 -6.77 9.60 -8.19
CA VAL A 76 -6.38 8.23 -8.55
C VAL A 76 -5.60 7.64 -7.38
N VAL A 77 -6.17 6.61 -6.77
CA VAL A 77 -5.60 5.95 -5.59
C VAL A 77 -4.72 4.79 -6.03
N VAL A 78 -3.50 4.77 -5.50
CA VAL A 78 -2.43 3.82 -5.86
C VAL A 78 -2.04 3.00 -4.64
N CYS A 79 -1.79 1.71 -4.85
CA CYS A 79 -1.06 0.87 -3.91
C CYS A 79 -0.18 -0.11 -4.66
N GLU A 80 0.34 -1.16 -4.06
CA GLU A 80 1.24 -2.11 -4.74
C GLU A 80 0.52 -2.88 -5.86
N ALA A 81 -0.63 -3.53 -5.55
CA ALA A 81 -1.35 -4.42 -6.49
C ALA A 81 -2.86 -4.12 -6.61
N GLY A 82 -3.36 -3.00 -6.05
CA GLY A 82 -4.76 -2.57 -6.16
C GLY A 82 -5.64 -2.86 -4.94
N SER A 83 -5.36 -3.83 -4.09
CA SER A 83 -6.24 -4.23 -2.97
C SER A 83 -6.39 -3.15 -1.89
N ARG A 84 -5.29 -2.55 -1.43
CA ARG A 84 -5.29 -1.43 -0.45
C ARG A 84 -5.95 -0.18 -1.05
N ALA A 85 -5.69 0.11 -2.33
CA ALA A 85 -6.32 1.22 -3.04
C ALA A 85 -7.84 1.06 -3.13
N THR A 86 -8.34 -0.16 -3.38
CA THR A 86 -9.77 -0.46 -3.36
C THR A 86 -10.40 -0.22 -1.99
N GLN A 87 -9.71 -0.59 -0.91
CA GLN A 87 -10.18 -0.33 0.45
C GLN A 87 -10.23 1.16 0.76
N ALA A 88 -9.19 1.92 0.40
CA ALA A 88 -9.15 3.36 0.55
C ALA A 88 -10.27 4.05 -0.25
N CYS A 89 -10.46 3.68 -1.52
CA CYS A 89 -11.52 4.21 -2.36
C CYS A 89 -12.92 3.98 -1.75
N LYS A 90 -13.18 2.79 -1.19
CA LYS A 90 -14.46 2.53 -0.51
C LYS A 90 -14.69 3.50 0.65
N GLN A 91 -13.66 3.82 1.43
CA GLN A 91 -13.76 4.79 2.52
C GLN A 91 -13.97 6.22 2.01
N LEU A 92 -13.31 6.61 0.92
CA LEU A 92 -13.40 7.95 0.34
C LEU A 92 -14.69 8.19 -0.44
N LEU A 93 -15.23 7.17 -1.13
CA LEU A 93 -16.51 7.23 -1.83
C LEU A 93 -17.67 7.56 -0.88
N THR A 94 -17.63 7.06 0.38
CA THR A 94 -18.65 7.41 1.39
C THR A 94 -18.67 8.89 1.73
N SER A 95 -17.61 9.64 1.41
CA SER A 95 -17.52 11.10 1.60
C SER A 95 -17.86 11.90 0.34
N GLY A 96 -18.32 11.23 -0.73
CA GLY A 96 -18.72 11.87 -1.99
C GLY A 96 -17.56 12.32 -2.88
N MET A 97 -16.35 11.78 -2.68
CA MET A 97 -15.18 12.11 -3.50
C MET A 97 -15.21 11.38 -4.85
N ASP A 98 -14.73 12.03 -5.91
CA ASP A 98 -14.44 11.35 -7.19
C ASP A 98 -13.09 10.63 -7.09
N VAL A 99 -13.12 9.36 -6.76
CA VAL A 99 -11.95 8.52 -6.58
C VAL A 99 -11.95 7.32 -7.51
N LYS A 100 -10.78 7.01 -8.06
CA LYS A 100 -10.57 5.85 -8.95
C LYS A 100 -9.39 5.03 -8.45
N VAL A 101 -9.42 3.73 -8.69
CA VAL A 101 -8.32 2.83 -8.35
C VAL A 101 -7.40 2.66 -9.55
N LEU A 102 -6.09 2.84 -9.37
CA LEU A 102 -5.11 2.39 -10.36
C LEU A 102 -5.11 0.86 -10.41
N SER A 103 -5.63 0.32 -11.49
CA SER A 103 -5.73 -1.13 -11.71
C SER A 103 -4.34 -1.77 -11.70
N GLY A 104 -4.14 -2.78 -10.85
CA GLY A 104 -2.84 -3.43 -10.68
C GLY A 104 -1.77 -2.60 -9.97
N GLY A 105 -2.09 -1.36 -9.55
CA GLY A 105 -1.23 -0.52 -8.72
C GLY A 105 0.15 -0.24 -9.33
N MET A 106 1.17 -0.11 -8.45
CA MET A 106 2.57 0.13 -8.85
C MET A 106 3.13 -0.96 -9.76
N VAL A 107 2.71 -2.22 -9.57
CA VAL A 107 3.14 -3.33 -10.43
C VAL A 107 2.72 -3.08 -11.87
N ALA A 108 1.44 -2.77 -12.11
CA ALA A 108 0.94 -2.49 -13.45
C ALA A 108 1.50 -1.16 -14.02
N TRP A 109 1.75 -0.16 -13.16
CA TRP A 109 2.38 1.09 -13.57
C TRP A 109 3.78 0.87 -14.13
N GLN A 110 4.61 0.08 -13.44
CA GLN A 110 5.97 -0.24 -13.86
C GLN A 110 5.98 -1.17 -15.10
N GLN A 111 5.03 -2.10 -15.21
CA GLN A 111 4.86 -2.93 -16.42
C GLN A 111 4.48 -2.10 -17.66
N ALA A 112 3.77 -1.00 -17.45
CA ALA A 112 3.42 -0.03 -18.49
C ALA A 112 4.53 1.03 -18.69
N GLU A 113 5.75 0.79 -18.20
CA GLU A 113 6.92 1.67 -18.32
C GLU A 113 6.66 3.10 -17.82
N GLY A 114 5.77 3.25 -16.83
CA GLY A 114 5.48 4.54 -16.22
C GLY A 114 6.64 5.07 -15.40
N ASP A 115 6.85 6.38 -15.45
CA ASP A 115 7.89 7.05 -14.69
C ASP A 115 7.75 6.82 -13.20
N VAL A 116 8.88 6.63 -12.52
CA VAL A 116 8.94 6.45 -11.07
C VAL A 116 10.10 7.24 -10.47
N GLU A 117 9.83 7.87 -9.35
CA GLU A 117 10.87 8.42 -8.48
C GLU A 117 11.33 7.33 -7.52
N ARG A 118 12.67 7.15 -7.44
CA ARG A 118 13.31 6.20 -6.54
C ARG A 118 14.14 6.94 -5.51
N GLY A 119 13.87 6.65 -4.25
CA GLY A 119 14.64 7.16 -3.13
C GLY A 119 15.56 6.09 -2.54
N GLU A 120 16.08 6.36 -1.34
CA GLU A 120 16.88 5.39 -0.60
C GLU A 120 16.08 4.12 -0.30
N PRO A 121 16.58 2.94 -0.66
CA PRO A 121 15.87 1.69 -0.44
C PRO A 121 15.75 1.41 1.05
N ILE A 122 14.53 1.47 1.57
CA ILE A 122 14.22 1.02 2.92
C ILE A 122 14.01 -0.49 2.88
N TRP A 123 14.54 -1.18 3.88
CA TRP A 123 14.32 -2.61 3.98
C TRP A 123 12.83 -2.94 3.96
N ALA A 124 12.42 -3.71 2.97
CA ALA A 124 11.04 -4.19 2.87
C ALA A 124 10.59 -4.79 4.19
N LEU A 125 9.36 -4.50 4.60
CA LEU A 125 8.79 -4.98 5.87
C LEU A 125 8.95 -6.50 6.03
N GLU A 126 8.79 -7.24 4.92
CA GLU A 126 8.97 -8.69 4.90
C GLU A 126 10.40 -9.11 5.28
N ARG A 127 11.42 -8.38 4.81
CA ARG A 127 12.82 -8.62 5.17
C ARG A 127 13.07 -8.33 6.65
N GLN A 128 12.45 -7.27 7.19
CA GLN A 128 12.51 -6.94 8.62
C GLN A 128 11.86 -8.03 9.46
N VAL A 129 10.68 -8.51 9.07
CA VAL A 129 9.97 -9.61 9.75
C VAL A 129 10.83 -10.87 9.77
N ARG A 130 11.41 -11.25 8.63
CA ARG A 130 12.30 -12.42 8.53
C ARG A 130 13.53 -12.29 9.44
N LEU A 131 14.15 -11.11 9.47
CA LEU A 131 15.31 -10.85 10.34
C LEU A 131 14.93 -10.98 11.83
N VAL A 132 13.87 -10.28 12.25
CA VAL A 132 13.44 -10.30 13.66
C VAL A 132 13.01 -11.70 14.08
N ALA A 133 12.17 -12.36 13.30
CA ALA A 133 11.71 -13.72 13.61
C ALA A 133 12.87 -14.73 13.64
N GLY A 134 13.74 -14.69 12.63
CA GLY A 134 14.92 -15.55 12.55
C GLY A 134 15.88 -15.33 13.73
N SER A 135 16.12 -14.07 14.09
CA SER A 135 16.98 -13.72 15.23
C SER A 135 16.40 -14.22 16.56
N LEU A 136 15.09 -14.09 16.78
CA LEU A 136 14.42 -14.59 17.99
C LEU A 136 14.49 -16.12 18.09
N VAL A 137 14.26 -16.83 16.96
CA VAL A 137 14.39 -18.30 16.92
C VAL A 137 15.83 -18.71 17.23
N LEU A 138 16.81 -18.10 16.57
CA LEU A 138 18.22 -18.41 16.78
C LEU A 138 18.63 -18.14 18.25
N ALA A 139 18.28 -16.97 18.78
CA ALA A 139 18.57 -16.62 20.18
C ALA A 139 17.90 -17.58 21.17
N GLY A 140 16.66 -18.01 20.91
CA GLY A 140 15.95 -18.95 21.75
C GLY A 140 16.59 -20.35 21.75
N ILE A 141 17.09 -20.83 20.59
CA ILE A 141 17.78 -22.10 20.48
C ILE A 141 19.16 -22.05 21.12
N LEU A 142 19.99 -21.05 20.77
CA LEU A 142 21.32 -20.90 21.36
C LEU A 142 21.25 -20.66 22.88
N GLY A 143 20.31 -19.83 23.31
CA GLY A 143 20.11 -19.58 24.75
C GLY A 143 19.63 -20.81 25.53
N SER A 144 19.01 -21.78 24.85
CA SER A 144 18.55 -23.02 25.49
C SER A 144 19.69 -23.93 25.97
N THR A 145 20.91 -23.71 25.49
CA THR A 145 22.10 -24.39 25.95
C THR A 145 22.48 -23.97 27.38
N LEU A 146 22.17 -22.70 27.76
CA LEU A 146 22.42 -22.13 29.09
C LEU A 146 21.15 -22.16 29.93
N VAL A 147 20.00 -21.84 29.36
CA VAL A 147 18.70 -21.82 30.04
C VAL A 147 17.70 -22.66 29.26
N PRO A 148 17.41 -23.91 29.67
CA PRO A 148 16.59 -24.85 28.90
C PRO A 148 15.18 -24.37 28.56
N LYS A 149 14.66 -23.36 29.28
CA LYS A 149 13.32 -22.78 29.03
C LYS A 149 13.25 -21.87 27.83
N THR A 150 14.38 -21.34 27.31
CA THR A 150 14.39 -20.41 26.19
C THR A 150 13.99 -21.06 24.86
N LYS A 151 14.05 -22.40 24.74
CA LYS A 151 13.51 -23.15 23.58
C LYS A 151 12.02 -22.85 23.31
N TRP A 152 11.26 -22.55 24.37
CA TRP A 152 9.85 -22.23 24.22
C TRP A 152 9.60 -20.88 23.52
N LEU A 153 10.55 -19.95 23.57
CA LEU A 153 10.52 -18.72 22.79
C LEU A 153 10.55 -19.05 21.29
N SER A 154 11.47 -19.93 20.86
CA SER A 154 11.56 -20.37 19.47
C SER A 154 10.28 -21.09 19.02
N ALA A 155 9.73 -21.94 19.88
CA ALA A 155 8.47 -22.62 19.60
C ALA A 155 7.31 -21.64 19.44
N ALA A 156 7.19 -20.63 20.30
CA ALA A 156 6.16 -19.59 20.22
C ALA A 156 6.27 -18.77 18.93
N VAL A 157 7.49 -18.36 18.55
CA VAL A 157 7.72 -17.61 17.31
C VAL A 157 7.38 -18.48 16.08
N GLY A 158 7.83 -19.73 16.06
CA GLY A 158 7.52 -20.66 14.97
C GLY A 158 6.01 -20.91 14.80
N THR A 159 5.30 -21.16 15.92
CA THR A 159 3.84 -21.33 15.92
C THR A 159 3.14 -20.06 15.43
N GLY A 160 3.57 -18.87 15.88
CA GLY A 160 3.03 -17.59 15.43
C GLY A 160 3.22 -17.37 13.93
N LEU A 161 4.37 -17.72 13.37
CA LEU A 161 4.64 -17.60 11.94
C LEU A 161 3.77 -18.58 11.12
N THR A 162 3.62 -19.82 11.60
CA THR A 162 2.73 -20.83 10.96
C THR A 162 1.28 -20.34 10.95
N PHE A 163 0.80 -19.84 12.09
CA PHE A 163 -0.54 -19.27 12.19
C PHE A 163 -0.72 -18.08 11.25
N ALA A 164 0.26 -17.18 11.20
CA ALA A 164 0.24 -16.02 10.30
C ALA A 164 0.15 -16.43 8.83
N ALA A 165 0.87 -17.49 8.44
CA ALA A 165 0.84 -18.02 7.08
C ALA A 165 -0.53 -18.61 6.71
N VAL A 166 -1.16 -19.35 7.63
CA VAL A 166 -2.48 -20.00 7.40
C VAL A 166 -3.61 -18.96 7.37
N THR A 167 -3.56 -17.96 8.24
CA THR A 167 -4.63 -16.96 8.38
C THR A 167 -4.42 -15.71 7.52
N ASN A 168 -3.29 -15.61 6.83
CA ASN A 168 -2.85 -14.40 6.11
C ASN A 168 -2.82 -13.15 7.00
N THR A 169 -2.55 -13.31 8.30
CA THR A 169 -2.53 -12.25 9.31
C THR A 169 -1.16 -12.17 9.98
N CYS A 170 -0.35 -11.19 9.59
CA CYS A 170 0.99 -11.02 10.16
C CYS A 170 0.98 -10.04 11.34
N MET A 171 0.85 -10.56 12.56
CA MET A 171 0.87 -9.74 13.79
C MET A 171 2.23 -9.02 13.95
N MET A 172 3.34 -9.67 13.66
CA MET A 172 4.68 -9.08 13.71
C MET A 172 4.84 -7.95 12.69
N GLY A 173 4.31 -8.13 11.46
CA GLY A 173 4.27 -7.07 10.46
C GLY A 173 3.48 -5.85 10.93
N ASN A 174 2.32 -6.07 11.57
CA ASN A 174 1.51 -4.99 12.15
C ASN A 174 2.24 -4.22 13.26
N VAL A 175 3.02 -4.92 14.08
CA VAL A 175 3.85 -4.27 15.11
C VAL A 175 4.99 -3.47 14.48
N LEU A 176 5.69 -4.05 13.51
CA LEU A 176 6.80 -3.38 12.82
C LEU A 176 6.33 -2.15 12.02
N MET A 177 5.13 -2.18 11.43
CA MET A 177 4.55 -1.00 10.76
C MET A 177 4.32 0.19 11.71
N LYS A 178 4.11 -0.07 13.01
CA LYS A 178 3.94 1.00 14.01
C LYS A 178 5.26 1.64 14.45
N LEU A 179 6.40 1.06 14.11
CA LEU A 179 7.70 1.64 14.45
C LEU A 179 7.96 2.91 13.63
N PRO A 180 8.62 3.93 14.20
CA PRO A 180 8.93 5.20 13.52
C PRO A 180 9.67 5.02 12.19
N TYR A 181 10.46 3.97 12.07
CA TYR A 181 11.20 3.62 10.85
C TYR A 181 10.28 3.30 9.66
N ASN A 182 9.16 2.64 9.91
CA ASN A 182 8.20 2.22 8.87
C ASN A 182 6.99 3.17 8.76
N ARG A 183 6.72 3.94 9.81
CA ARG A 183 5.64 4.91 9.86
C ARG A 183 6.16 6.26 9.39
N GLY A 184 5.50 6.88 8.40
CA GLY A 184 5.71 8.30 8.13
C GLY A 184 5.34 9.13 9.36
N SER A 185 5.99 10.26 9.57
CA SER A 185 5.58 11.15 10.66
C SER A 185 4.16 11.68 10.37
N ASP A 186 3.37 11.90 11.42
CA ASP A 186 2.04 12.51 11.26
C ASP A 186 2.13 13.89 10.57
N ALA A 187 3.25 14.60 10.78
CA ALA A 187 3.54 15.87 10.13
C ALA A 187 3.76 15.73 8.61
N ASP A 188 4.45 14.65 8.17
CA ASP A 188 4.66 14.41 6.74
C ASP A 188 3.32 14.11 6.05
N VAL A 189 2.44 13.34 6.69
CA VAL A 189 1.11 13.03 6.14
C VAL A 189 0.23 14.27 6.12
N GLU A 190 0.25 15.10 7.16
CA GLU A 190 -0.49 16.35 7.19
C GLU A 190 -0.02 17.31 6.09
N GLN A 191 1.29 17.44 5.88
CA GLN A 191 1.86 18.22 4.80
C GLN A 191 1.46 17.65 3.43
N ALA A 192 1.51 16.32 3.27
CA ALA A 192 1.09 15.63 2.07
C ALA A 192 -0.38 15.91 1.72
N VAL A 193 -1.27 15.84 2.71
CA VAL A 193 -2.69 16.17 2.53
C VAL A 193 -2.87 17.64 2.15
N LYS A 194 -2.15 18.57 2.79
CA LYS A 194 -2.20 19.99 2.42
C LYS A 194 -1.77 20.23 0.98
N THR A 195 -0.74 19.53 0.51
CA THR A 195 -0.27 19.63 -0.88
C THR A 195 -1.31 19.10 -1.88
N LEU A 196 -2.10 18.09 -1.50
CA LEU A 196 -3.12 17.52 -2.38
C LEU A 196 -4.36 18.39 -2.50
N VAL A 197 -4.67 19.20 -1.48
CA VAL A 197 -5.88 20.05 -1.44
C VAL A 197 -5.60 21.54 -1.71
N ALA A 198 -4.32 21.90 -1.93
CA ALA A 198 -3.91 23.28 -2.30
C ALA A 198 -4.06 23.53 -3.79
#